data_507b35522b6b904b09b3adf42199b4e2
#
_entry.id   507b35522b6b904b09b3adf42199b4e2
#
_cell.length_a   1.000
_cell.length_b   1.000
_cell.length_c   1.000
_cell.angle_alpha   90.00
_cell.angle_beta   90.00
_cell.angle_gamma   90.00
#
_symmetry.space_group_name_H-M   'P 1'
#
loop_
_entity.id
_entity.type
_entity.pdbx_description
1 polymer ?
#
loop_
_entity_poly.entity_id
_entity_poly.type
_entity_poly.pdbx_seq_one_letter_code
_entity_poly.pdbx_strand_id
1 'polypeptide(L)'
;REMGMGSTDYGQAWSDLKVNHESIIDRRTTVIVLGDGRSNYGDPRADLFREFAQRAKSMIWLNPEGRALRGTGDSAIPRYLPFCTQMSHVATLKDLERAVDEVLAAYG
;
A
#
# COMPACT_ATOMS: atom_id res chain seq x y z
N ARG A 1 7.45 2.47 8.33
CA ARG A 1 6.48 3.39 8.92
C ARG A 1 5.08 2.80 8.88
N GLU A 2 4.40 2.91 9.97
CA GLU A 2 3.05 2.41 10.11
C GLU A 2 2.04 3.31 9.40
N MET A 3 1.13 2.70 8.66
CA MET A 3 -0.02 3.39 8.09
C MET A 3 -1.23 3.09 8.95
N GLY A 4 -2.16 4.04 9.04
CA GLY A 4 -3.35 3.87 9.83
C GLY A 4 -4.21 2.69 9.39
N MET A 5 -5.02 2.20 10.29
CA MET A 5 -5.92 1.07 10.08
C MET A 5 -7.38 1.55 10.18
N GLY A 6 -8.30 0.71 9.75
CA GLY A 6 -9.73 0.99 9.85
C GLY A 6 -10.19 2.05 8.85
N SER A 7 -10.76 3.14 9.33
CA SER A 7 -11.31 4.21 8.49
C SER A 7 -10.23 5.15 7.93
N THR A 8 -9.11 4.59 7.53
CA THR A 8 -7.99 5.36 7.00
C THR A 8 -8.39 6.14 5.76
N ASP A 9 -8.04 7.42 5.74
CA ASP A 9 -8.11 8.24 4.54
C ASP A 9 -6.78 8.09 3.79
N TYR A 10 -6.75 7.18 2.85
CA TYR A 10 -5.52 6.90 2.09
C TYR A 10 -5.04 8.11 1.29
N GLY A 11 -5.97 8.84 0.68
CA GLY A 11 -5.61 10.04 -0.07
C GLY A 11 -4.90 11.07 0.80
N GLN A 12 -5.41 11.28 2.01
CA GLN A 12 -4.77 12.19 2.97
C GLN A 12 -3.40 11.66 3.40
N ALA A 13 -3.30 10.35 3.61
CA ALA A 13 -2.02 9.73 3.99
C ALA A 13 -0.96 9.94 2.90
N TRP A 14 -1.32 9.74 1.63
CA TRP A 14 -0.38 9.98 0.52
C TRP A 14 -0.01 11.45 0.42
N SER A 15 -0.97 12.35 0.63
CA SER A 15 -0.72 13.78 0.61
C SER A 15 0.26 14.18 1.72
N ASP A 16 0.06 13.67 2.93
CA ASP A 16 0.95 13.93 4.07
C ASP A 16 2.35 13.38 3.81
N LEU A 17 2.44 12.20 3.21
CA LEU A 17 3.71 11.58 2.86
C LEU A 17 4.47 12.44 1.85
N LYS A 18 3.77 12.96 0.84
CA LYS A 18 4.38 13.82 -0.16
C LYS A 18 4.93 15.10 0.47
N VAL A 19 4.14 15.76 1.30
CA VAL A 19 4.53 17.04 1.89
C VAL A 19 5.67 16.88 2.89
N ASN A 20 5.64 15.83 3.71
CA ASN A 20 6.53 15.73 4.86
C ASN A 20 7.70 14.76 4.68
N HIS A 21 7.57 13.78 3.79
CA HIS A 21 8.51 12.66 3.74
C HIS A 21 8.89 12.21 2.33
N GLU A 22 8.57 12.99 1.30
CA GLU A 22 8.83 12.57 -0.08
C GLU A 22 10.29 12.20 -0.31
N SER A 23 11.21 12.92 0.31
CA SER A 23 12.64 12.73 0.11
C SER A 23 13.18 11.39 0.59
N ILE A 24 12.44 10.69 1.46
CA ILE A 24 12.89 9.37 1.94
C ILE A 24 12.55 8.24 0.97
N ILE A 25 11.73 8.50 -0.04
CA ILE A 25 11.34 7.50 -1.02
C ILE A 25 12.23 7.66 -2.27
N ASP A 26 13.13 6.72 -2.45
CA ASP A 26 14.05 6.70 -3.56
C ASP A 26 14.23 5.29 -4.11
N ARG A 27 15.17 5.10 -5.03
CA ARG A 27 15.40 3.81 -5.69
C ARG A 27 15.89 2.70 -4.78
N ARG A 28 16.20 2.99 -3.53
CA ARG A 28 16.60 2.01 -2.53
C ARG A 28 15.48 1.69 -1.55
N THR A 29 14.35 2.38 -1.67
CA THR A 29 13.25 2.25 -0.73
C THR A 29 12.24 1.22 -1.22
N THR A 30 11.98 0.22 -0.39
CA THR A 30 10.82 -0.67 -0.55
C THR A 30 9.73 -0.15 0.37
N VAL A 31 8.60 0.21 -0.21
CA VAL A 31 7.45 0.70 0.56
C VAL A 31 6.49 -0.44 0.79
N ILE A 32 6.12 -0.66 2.04
CA ILE A 32 5.15 -1.68 2.41
C ILE A 32 3.92 -0.98 2.98
N VAL A 33 2.78 -1.20 2.36
CA VAL A 33 1.48 -0.69 2.81
C VAL A 33 0.69 -1.84 3.39
N LEU A 34 0.18 -1.67 4.59
CA LEU A 34 -0.70 -2.64 5.24
C LEU A 34 -2.08 -2.02 5.39
N GLY A 35 -3.05 -2.54 4.67
CA GLY A 35 -4.42 -2.02 4.74
C GLY A 35 -5.34 -2.63 3.68
N ASP A 36 -6.63 -2.37 3.83
CA ASP A 36 -7.65 -2.92 2.94
C ASP A 36 -7.89 -2.07 1.67
N GLY A 37 -7.33 -0.86 1.62
CA GLY A 37 -7.50 0.03 0.48
C GLY A 37 -8.88 0.69 0.38
N ARG A 38 -9.70 0.58 1.41
CA ARG A 38 -11.02 1.20 1.38
C ARG A 38 -10.93 2.69 1.64
N SER A 39 -11.50 3.47 0.73
CA SER A 39 -11.36 4.93 0.70
C SER A 39 -12.50 5.65 1.41
N ASN A 40 -13.53 4.93 1.84
CA ASN A 40 -14.76 5.52 2.36
C ASN A 40 -15.35 6.53 1.34
N TYR A 41 -15.26 6.18 0.05
CA TYR A 41 -15.69 7.00 -1.09
C TYR A 41 -15.02 8.38 -1.19
N GLY A 42 -13.91 8.59 -0.47
CA GLY A 42 -13.07 9.76 -0.64
C GLY A 42 -12.13 9.61 -1.84
N ASP A 43 -11.41 10.68 -2.14
CA ASP A 43 -10.41 10.65 -3.22
C ASP A 43 -9.21 9.80 -2.79
N PRO A 44 -8.93 8.68 -3.47
CA PRO A 44 -7.82 7.81 -3.11
C PRO A 44 -6.45 8.36 -3.50
N ARG A 45 -6.37 9.48 -4.21
CA ARG A 45 -5.14 10.10 -4.67
C ARG A 45 -4.18 9.07 -5.32
N ALA A 46 -4.72 8.33 -6.27
CA ALA A 46 -3.94 7.35 -7.03
C ALA A 46 -2.79 8.00 -7.81
N ASP A 47 -2.93 9.29 -8.13
CA ASP A 47 -1.87 10.08 -8.73
C ASP A 47 -0.61 10.14 -7.86
N LEU A 48 -0.79 10.38 -6.56
CA LEU A 48 0.33 10.42 -5.62
C LEU A 48 0.91 9.03 -5.40
N PHE A 49 0.07 8.02 -5.28
CA PHE A 49 0.53 6.64 -5.13
C PHE A 49 1.41 6.24 -6.32
N ARG A 50 0.99 6.61 -7.52
CA ARG A 50 1.77 6.38 -8.75
C ARG A 50 3.14 7.06 -8.67
N GLU A 51 3.19 8.31 -8.22
CA GLU A 51 4.46 9.03 -8.07
C GLU A 51 5.40 8.30 -7.13
N PHE A 52 4.91 7.85 -5.98
CA PHE A 52 5.73 7.09 -5.04
C PHE A 52 6.21 5.78 -5.64
N ALA A 53 5.35 5.07 -6.37
CA ALA A 53 5.71 3.83 -7.04
C ALA A 53 6.82 4.04 -8.08
N GLN A 54 6.79 5.15 -8.78
CA GLN A 54 7.83 5.49 -9.76
C GLN A 54 9.17 5.84 -9.13
N ARG A 55 9.16 6.33 -7.90
CA ARG A 55 10.39 6.70 -7.17
C ARG A 55 10.96 5.53 -6.38
N ALA A 56 10.12 4.67 -5.85
CA ALA A 56 10.52 3.58 -4.98
C ALA A 56 11.15 2.43 -5.77
N LYS A 57 11.95 1.62 -5.08
CA LYS A 57 12.46 0.38 -5.63
C LYS A 57 11.31 -0.60 -5.87
N SER A 58 10.39 -0.69 -4.91
CA SER A 58 9.22 -1.55 -5.00
C SER A 58 8.10 -1.03 -4.10
N MET A 59 6.87 -1.34 -4.51
CA MET A 59 5.65 -1.00 -3.77
C MET A 59 4.92 -2.29 -3.45
N ILE A 60 4.89 -2.66 -2.18
CA ILE A 60 4.29 -3.90 -1.72
C ILE A 60 3.02 -3.57 -0.93
N TRP A 61 1.92 -4.21 -1.28
CA TRP A 61 0.67 -4.03 -0.56
C TRP A 61 0.27 -5.33 0.13
N LEU A 62 0.11 -5.26 1.44
CA LEU A 62 -0.35 -6.38 2.27
C LEU A 62 -1.80 -6.10 2.66
N ASN A 63 -2.71 -6.89 2.12
CA ASN A 63 -4.14 -6.64 2.23
C ASN A 63 -4.81 -7.70 3.11
N PRO A 64 -5.52 -7.31 4.18
CA PRO A 64 -6.21 -8.26 5.04
C PRO A 64 -7.45 -8.87 4.39
N GLU A 65 -7.99 -8.25 3.34
CA GLU A 65 -9.13 -8.80 2.61
C GLU A 65 -8.70 -9.78 1.54
N GLY A 66 -9.44 -10.87 1.38
CA GLY A 66 -9.21 -11.82 0.30
C GLY A 66 -9.55 -11.22 -1.06
N ARG A 67 -9.12 -11.90 -2.13
CA ARG A 67 -9.31 -11.43 -3.50
C ARG A 67 -10.78 -11.15 -3.85
N ALA A 68 -11.69 -11.97 -3.33
CA ALA A 68 -13.11 -11.82 -3.63
C ALA A 68 -13.70 -10.49 -3.17
N LEU A 69 -13.11 -9.88 -2.13
CA LEU A 69 -13.59 -8.62 -1.58
C LEU A 69 -12.88 -7.40 -2.14
N ARG A 70 -11.72 -7.58 -2.77
CA ARG A 70 -10.95 -6.48 -3.35
C ARG A 70 -11.72 -5.87 -4.52
N GLY A 71 -11.81 -4.57 -4.53
CA GLY A 71 -12.51 -3.85 -5.59
C GLY A 71 -14.02 -3.76 -5.40
N THR A 72 -14.56 -4.29 -4.29
CA THR A 72 -15.98 -4.16 -3.97
C THR A 72 -16.23 -2.91 -3.14
N GLY A 73 -17.42 -2.35 -3.26
CA GLY A 73 -17.84 -1.18 -2.48
C GLY A 73 -16.89 0.01 -2.68
N ASP A 74 -16.38 0.53 -1.57
CA ASP A 74 -15.48 1.69 -1.57
C ASP A 74 -14.00 1.35 -1.71
N SER A 75 -13.67 0.13 -2.11
CA SER A 75 -12.28 -0.27 -2.30
C SER A 75 -11.62 0.51 -3.43
N ALA A 76 -10.47 1.12 -3.14
CA ALA A 76 -9.64 1.79 -4.13
C ALA A 76 -8.54 0.88 -4.69
N ILE A 77 -8.52 -0.39 -4.31
CA ILE A 77 -7.50 -1.34 -4.75
C ILE A 77 -7.34 -1.38 -6.27
N PRO A 78 -8.43 -1.40 -7.08
CA PRO A 78 -8.25 -1.39 -8.53
C PRO A 78 -7.48 -0.19 -9.06
N ARG A 79 -7.46 0.91 -8.32
CA ARG A 79 -6.74 2.12 -8.71
C ARG A 79 -5.28 2.11 -8.26
N TYR A 80 -4.96 1.37 -7.20
CA TYR A 80 -3.60 1.24 -6.70
C TYR A 80 -2.86 0.04 -7.33
N LEU A 81 -3.58 -1.03 -7.60
CA LEU A 81 -2.99 -2.30 -8.03
C LEU A 81 -2.04 -2.16 -9.23
N PRO A 82 -2.34 -1.36 -10.27
CA PRO A 82 -1.43 -1.24 -11.40
C PRO A 82 -0.03 -0.72 -11.04
N PHE A 83 0.09 -0.05 -9.91
CA PHE A 83 1.35 0.56 -9.48
C PHE A 83 2.05 -0.23 -8.37
N CYS A 84 1.46 -1.35 -7.93
CA CYS A 84 2.08 -2.22 -6.94
C CYS A 84 3.04 -3.19 -7.62
N THR A 85 4.19 -3.42 -6.99
CA THR A 85 5.08 -4.49 -7.40
C THR A 85 4.47 -5.84 -7.03
N GLN A 86 3.82 -5.89 -5.87
CA GLN A 86 3.21 -7.10 -5.35
C GLN A 86 2.05 -6.74 -4.42
N MET A 87 0.98 -7.53 -4.48
CA MET A 87 -0.13 -7.44 -3.52
C MET A 87 -0.37 -8.83 -2.95
N SER A 88 -0.34 -8.95 -1.63
CA SER A 88 -0.47 -10.23 -0.92
C SER A 88 -1.61 -10.17 0.08
N HIS A 89 -2.31 -11.29 0.23
CA HIS A 89 -3.33 -11.45 1.25
C HIS A 89 -2.67 -11.80 2.59
N VAL A 90 -2.99 -11.03 3.61
CA VAL A 90 -2.41 -11.18 4.95
C VAL A 90 -3.54 -11.13 5.98
N ALA A 91 -4.09 -12.28 6.34
CA ALA A 91 -5.24 -12.36 7.24
C ALA A 91 -4.85 -12.57 8.70
N THR A 92 -3.67 -13.12 8.95
CA THR A 92 -3.19 -13.46 10.30
C THR A 92 -1.81 -12.90 10.54
N LEU A 93 -1.40 -12.85 11.81
CA LEU A 93 -0.04 -12.45 12.17
C LEU A 93 0.99 -13.35 11.50
N LYS A 94 0.70 -14.64 11.41
CA LYS A 94 1.61 -15.59 10.76
C LYS A 94 1.75 -15.30 9.27
N ASP A 95 0.65 -14.94 8.60
CA ASP A 95 0.68 -14.51 7.20
C ASP A 95 1.54 -13.26 7.04
N LEU A 96 1.41 -12.32 7.98
CA LEU A 96 2.20 -11.08 7.96
C LEU A 96 3.69 -11.37 8.08
N GLU A 97 4.07 -12.21 9.03
CA GLU A 97 5.47 -12.61 9.22
C GLU A 97 6.04 -13.24 7.96
N ARG A 98 5.29 -14.16 7.36
CA ARG A 98 5.69 -14.83 6.12
C ARG A 98 5.84 -13.84 4.97
N ALA A 99 4.89 -12.92 4.83
CA ALA A 99 4.90 -11.94 3.76
C ALA A 99 6.11 -11.00 3.90
N VAL A 100 6.39 -10.54 5.11
CA VAL A 100 7.55 -9.67 5.37
C VAL A 100 8.86 -10.40 5.05
N ASP A 101 8.99 -11.65 5.49
CA ASP A 101 10.18 -12.45 5.20
C ASP A 101 10.38 -12.63 3.68
N GLU A 102 9.31 -12.92 2.95
CA GLU A 102 9.37 -13.05 1.50
C GLU A 102 9.79 -11.74 0.81
N VAL A 103 9.25 -10.62 1.28
CA VAL A 103 9.58 -9.30 0.74
C VAL A 103 11.04 -8.97 1.01
N LEU A 104 11.53 -9.23 2.21
CA LEU A 104 12.94 -8.98 2.54
C LEU A 104 13.87 -9.85 1.71
N ALA A 105 13.50 -11.10 1.44
CA ALA A 105 14.29 -11.99 0.61
C ALA A 105 14.32 -11.56 -0.86
N ALA A 106 13.19 -11.05 -1.37
CA ALA A 106 13.05 -10.69 -2.78
C ALA A 106 13.50 -9.27 -3.10
N TYR A 107 13.28 -8.33 -2.19
CA TYR A 107 13.44 -6.89 -2.46
C TYR A 107 14.36 -6.18 -1.46
N GLY A 108 14.73 -6.87 -0.41
CA GLY A 108 15.53 -6.29 0.67
C GLY A 108 17.02 -6.11 0.36
#